data_d26a3bc73ff798dfd49e1cf03653001d
#
_entry.id   d26a3bc73ff798dfd49e1cf03653001d
#
_cell.length_a   1.000
_cell.length_b   1.000
_cell.length_c   1.000
_cell.angle_alpha   90.00
_cell.angle_beta   90.00
_cell.angle_gamma   90.00
#
_symmetry.space_group_name_H-M   'P 1'
#
loop_
_entity.id
_entity.type
_entity.pdbx_description
1 polymer ?
#
loop_
_entity_poly.entity_id
_entity_poly.type
_entity_poly.pdbx_seq_one_letter_code
_entity_poly.pdbx_strand_id
1 'polypeptide(L)'
;MNIALITGSAGLIGSEAVKFFSDKFDAIIGIDNNLRQYFFGEEASTRWNQLRLEKEMPHYTHKNVDIREVAELEKIFKEYGRDIKVVLHTAAQPSHDWAAKEPFTDFTVNANGTLNLLEMTRLHAKVFSIFLY
;
A
#
# COMPACT_ATOMS: atom_id res chain seq x y z
N MET A 1 -4.39 -18.19 8.21
CA MET A 1 -4.25 -16.80 8.69
C MET A 1 -5.13 -15.88 7.86
N ASN A 2 -5.69 -14.83 8.45
CA ASN A 2 -6.44 -13.81 7.72
C ASN A 2 -5.62 -12.52 7.70
N ILE A 3 -5.24 -12.05 6.52
CA ILE A 3 -4.38 -10.89 6.31
C ILE A 3 -5.15 -9.79 5.60
N ALA A 4 -5.00 -8.55 6.08
CA ALA A 4 -5.33 -7.35 5.31
C ALA A 4 -4.05 -6.78 4.68
N LEU A 5 -4.07 -6.55 3.37
CA LEU A 5 -3.00 -5.87 2.66
C LEU A 5 -3.42 -4.43 2.39
N ILE A 6 -2.61 -3.47 2.80
CA ILE A 6 -2.92 -2.05 2.71
C ILE A 6 -1.77 -1.32 2.01
N THR A 7 -2.03 -0.74 0.85
CA THR A 7 -1.06 0.12 0.17
C THR A 7 -1.24 1.58 0.57
N GLY A 8 -0.17 2.35 0.56
CA GLY A 8 -0.18 3.70 1.13
C GLY A 8 -0.34 3.68 2.65
N SER A 9 0.12 2.61 3.29
CA SER A 9 -0.16 2.29 4.70
C SER A 9 0.35 3.33 5.69
N ALA A 10 1.38 4.09 5.35
CA ALA A 10 1.90 5.18 6.20
C ALA A 10 1.24 6.54 5.91
N GLY A 11 0.43 6.65 4.88
CA GLY A 11 -0.33 7.85 4.55
C GLY A 11 -1.52 8.08 5.48
N LEU A 12 -2.27 9.16 5.24
CA LEU A 12 -3.40 9.57 6.08
C LEU A 12 -4.48 8.48 6.14
N ILE A 13 -4.98 8.07 5.00
CA ILE A 13 -6.06 7.07 4.93
C ILE A 13 -5.53 5.68 5.26
N GLY A 14 -4.38 5.30 4.69
CA GLY A 14 -3.81 3.98 4.89
C GLY A 14 -3.48 3.69 6.37
N SER A 15 -2.94 4.66 7.10
CA SER A 15 -2.63 4.47 8.52
C SER A 15 -3.85 4.33 9.40
N GLU A 16 -4.93 5.03 9.10
CA GLU A 16 -6.21 4.84 9.79
C GLU A 16 -6.80 3.46 9.49
N ALA A 17 -6.65 2.99 8.25
CA ALA A 17 -7.05 1.62 7.89
C ALA A 17 -6.23 0.56 8.63
N VAL A 18 -4.91 0.75 8.75
CA VAL A 18 -4.05 -0.15 9.55
C VAL A 18 -4.59 -0.27 10.98
N LYS A 19 -4.88 0.84 11.64
CA LYS A 19 -5.45 0.85 13.00
C LYS A 19 -6.81 0.16 13.05
N PHE A 20 -7.69 0.46 12.11
CA PHE A 20 -9.04 -0.11 12.06
C PHE A 20 -9.03 -1.62 11.88
N PHE A 21 -8.12 -2.14 11.06
CA PHE A 21 -8.04 -3.57 10.79
C PHE A 21 -7.16 -4.36 11.77
N SER A 22 -6.39 -3.70 12.61
CA SER A 22 -5.41 -4.35 13.49
C SER A 22 -5.99 -5.35 14.49
N ASP A 23 -7.23 -5.16 14.91
CA ASP A 23 -7.96 -6.06 15.80
C ASP A 23 -8.91 -7.03 15.08
N LYS A 24 -8.98 -6.96 13.75
CA LYS A 24 -9.92 -7.74 12.91
C LYS A 24 -9.23 -8.78 12.05
N PHE A 25 -7.92 -8.65 11.89
CA PHE A 25 -7.10 -9.56 11.09
C PHE A 25 -5.92 -10.06 11.91
N ASP A 26 -5.46 -11.26 11.57
CA ASP A 26 -4.32 -11.87 12.25
C ASP A 26 -3.01 -11.12 11.97
N ALA A 27 -2.92 -10.49 10.79
CA ALA A 27 -1.80 -9.65 10.42
C ALA A 27 -2.20 -8.57 9.39
N ILE A 28 -1.47 -7.46 9.41
CA ILE A 28 -1.58 -6.38 8.43
C ILE A 28 -0.25 -6.29 7.67
N ILE A 29 -0.32 -6.40 6.36
CA ILE A 29 0.84 -6.15 5.48
C ILE A 29 0.66 -4.76 4.87
N GLY A 30 1.49 -3.83 5.30
CA GLY A 30 1.49 -2.46 4.78
C GLY A 30 2.53 -2.28 3.68
N ILE A 31 2.14 -1.67 2.57
CA ILE A 31 3.03 -1.32 1.46
C ILE A 31 3.07 0.20 1.33
N ASP A 32 4.25 0.78 1.47
CA ASP A 32 4.48 2.20 1.29
C ASP A 32 5.96 2.45 1.01
N ASN A 33 6.29 3.31 0.05
CA ASN A 33 7.67 3.67 -0.27
C ASN A 33 8.00 5.12 0.06
N ASN A 34 7.15 5.81 0.81
CA ASN A 34 7.33 7.23 1.16
C ASN A 34 7.40 8.17 -0.07
N LEU A 35 6.69 7.85 -1.15
CA LEU A 35 6.69 8.64 -2.38
C LEU A 35 6.14 10.06 -2.16
N ARG A 36 5.38 10.26 -1.08
CA ARG A 36 4.89 11.58 -0.66
C ARG A 36 6.05 12.56 -0.41
N GLN A 37 7.17 12.09 0.13
CA GLN A 37 8.37 12.92 0.32
C GLN A 37 8.94 13.42 -1.02
N TYR A 38 8.95 12.56 -2.04
CA TYR A 38 9.37 12.95 -3.39
C TYR A 38 8.51 14.08 -3.96
N PHE A 39 7.18 13.99 -3.78
CA PHE A 39 6.28 15.00 -4.35
C PHE A 39 6.22 16.30 -3.55
N PHE A 40 6.33 16.25 -2.23
CA PHE A 40 6.02 17.39 -1.35
C PHE A 40 7.16 17.80 -0.41
N GLY A 41 8.34 17.17 -0.51
CA GLY A 41 9.51 17.47 0.31
C GLY A 41 9.56 16.71 1.65
N GLU A 42 10.66 16.93 2.38
CA GLU A 42 10.94 16.18 3.61
C GLU A 42 9.87 16.32 4.70
N GLU A 43 9.25 17.50 4.80
CA GLU A 43 8.17 17.74 5.78
C GLU A 43 6.92 16.89 5.53
N ALA A 44 6.74 16.43 4.29
CA ALA A 44 5.64 15.55 3.90
C ALA A 44 5.98 14.06 4.04
N SER A 45 7.18 13.71 4.49
CA SER A 45 7.58 12.31 4.69
C SER A 45 6.61 11.59 5.62
N THR A 46 6.24 10.37 5.24
CA THR A 46 5.37 9.50 6.04
C THR A 46 6.16 8.52 6.92
N ARG A 47 7.49 8.61 6.92
CA ARG A 47 8.34 7.68 7.65
C ARG A 47 8.11 7.71 9.17
N TRP A 48 7.84 8.85 9.75
CA TRP A 48 7.50 8.97 11.17
C TRP A 48 6.24 8.15 11.52
N ASN A 49 5.27 8.14 10.61
CA ASN A 49 4.01 7.40 10.80
C ASN A 49 4.23 5.90 10.61
N GLN A 50 5.07 5.50 9.64
CA GLN A 50 5.51 4.13 9.47
C GLN A 50 6.13 3.58 10.77
N LEU A 51 7.12 4.30 11.33
CA LEU A 51 7.79 3.89 12.57
C LEU A 51 6.83 3.81 13.76
N ARG A 52 5.85 4.71 13.82
CA ARG A 52 4.80 4.66 14.82
C ARG A 52 3.94 3.40 14.68
N LEU A 53 3.51 3.08 13.47
CA LEU A 53 2.72 1.86 13.22
C LEU A 53 3.48 0.60 13.59
N GLU A 54 4.75 0.50 13.20
CA GLU A 54 5.61 -0.65 13.55
C GLU A 54 5.77 -0.81 15.07
N LYS A 55 5.81 0.28 15.81
CA LYS A 55 5.92 0.28 17.27
C LYS A 55 4.59 -0.06 17.96
N GLU A 56 3.49 0.51 17.49
CA GLU A 56 2.20 0.46 18.18
C GLU A 56 1.33 -0.72 17.75
N MET A 57 1.55 -1.27 16.54
CA MET A 57 0.72 -2.33 15.96
C MET A 57 1.50 -3.65 15.90
N PRO A 58 1.31 -4.57 16.85
CA PRO A 58 2.16 -5.77 16.99
C PRO A 58 2.06 -6.74 15.81
N HIS A 59 0.99 -6.68 15.04
CA HIS A 59 0.76 -7.55 13.87
C HIS A 59 0.92 -6.81 12.53
N TYR A 60 1.50 -5.61 12.55
CA TYR A 60 1.80 -4.83 11.36
C TYR A 60 3.21 -5.16 10.84
N THR A 61 3.30 -5.47 9.57
CA THR A 61 4.57 -5.63 8.86
C THR A 61 4.64 -4.64 7.72
N HIS A 62 5.66 -3.78 7.73
CA HIS A 62 5.90 -2.83 6.66
C HIS A 62 6.75 -3.43 5.55
N LYS A 63 6.35 -3.19 4.32
CA LYS A 63 7.11 -3.52 3.10
C LYS A 63 7.37 -2.22 2.34
N ASN A 64 8.66 -1.84 2.24
CA ASN A 64 9.07 -0.68 1.47
C ASN A 64 9.14 -1.04 -0.01
N VAL A 65 8.01 -0.93 -0.69
CA VAL A 65 7.85 -1.31 -2.10
C VAL A 65 7.06 -0.24 -2.84
N ASP A 66 7.53 0.10 -4.03
CA ASP A 66 6.79 0.92 -4.99
C ASP A 66 5.78 0.03 -5.72
N ILE A 67 4.51 0.42 -5.76
CA ILE A 67 3.45 -0.36 -6.44
C ILE A 67 3.65 -0.49 -7.95
N ARG A 68 4.56 0.28 -8.54
CA ARG A 68 4.99 0.13 -9.94
C ARG A 68 5.94 -1.04 -10.15
N GLU A 69 6.56 -1.55 -9.09
CA GLU A 69 7.55 -2.64 -9.10
C GLU A 69 6.85 -4.00 -9.03
N VAL A 70 6.40 -4.51 -10.18
CA VAL A 70 5.64 -5.76 -10.30
C VAL A 70 6.35 -6.94 -9.63
N ALA A 71 7.66 -7.08 -9.87
CA ALA A 71 8.43 -8.20 -9.31
C ALA A 71 8.49 -8.18 -7.78
N GLU A 72 8.56 -7.00 -7.17
CA GLU A 72 8.55 -6.86 -5.72
C GLU A 72 7.15 -7.12 -5.13
N LEU A 73 6.12 -6.64 -5.80
CA LEU A 73 4.74 -6.98 -5.42
C LEU A 73 4.50 -8.50 -5.52
N GLU A 74 4.97 -9.13 -6.59
CA GLU A 74 4.81 -10.57 -6.77
C GLU A 74 5.43 -11.38 -5.62
N LYS A 75 6.60 -10.97 -5.12
CA LYS A 75 7.22 -11.61 -3.94
C LYS A 75 6.30 -11.58 -2.73
N ILE A 76 5.69 -10.41 -2.45
CA ILE A 76 4.75 -10.25 -1.35
C ILE A 76 3.52 -11.14 -1.54
N PHE A 77 2.95 -11.14 -2.74
CA PHE A 77 1.77 -11.94 -3.02
C PHE A 77 2.05 -13.45 -3.07
N LYS A 78 3.25 -13.88 -3.42
CA LYS A 78 3.67 -15.29 -3.30
C LYS A 78 3.85 -15.72 -1.84
N GLU A 79 4.33 -14.81 -0.99
CA GLU A 79 4.54 -15.09 0.43
C GLU A 79 3.20 -15.16 1.19
N TYR A 80 2.29 -14.21 0.96
CA TYR A 80 1.08 -14.04 1.78
C TYR A 80 -0.24 -14.30 1.05
N GLY A 81 -0.23 -14.41 -0.28
CA GLY A 81 -1.43 -14.30 -1.10
C GLY A 81 -2.59 -15.20 -0.72
N ARG A 82 -2.31 -16.43 -0.28
CA ARG A 82 -3.37 -17.37 0.15
C ARG A 82 -4.13 -16.89 1.39
N ASP A 83 -3.47 -16.12 2.23
CA ASP A 83 -3.99 -15.61 3.49
C ASP A 83 -4.60 -14.21 3.36
N ILE A 84 -4.33 -13.49 2.26
CA ILE A 84 -4.92 -12.19 2.01
C ILE A 84 -6.42 -12.32 1.77
N LYS A 85 -7.21 -11.64 2.60
CA LYS A 85 -8.68 -11.62 2.53
C LYS A 85 -9.25 -10.29 2.08
N VAL A 86 -8.49 -9.22 2.27
CA VAL A 86 -8.86 -7.88 1.82
C VAL A 86 -7.61 -7.15 1.32
N VAL A 87 -7.78 -6.41 0.24
CA VAL A 87 -6.80 -5.43 -0.25
C VAL A 87 -7.44 -4.06 -0.18
N LEU A 88 -6.82 -3.15 0.55
CA LEU A 88 -7.20 -1.74 0.58
C LEU A 88 -6.10 -0.93 -0.11
N HIS A 89 -6.44 -0.36 -1.26
CA HIS A 89 -5.49 0.38 -2.08
C HIS A 89 -5.68 1.88 -1.89
N THR A 90 -4.76 2.51 -1.15
CA THR A 90 -4.75 3.96 -0.91
C THR A 90 -3.46 4.64 -1.40
N ALA A 91 -2.50 3.86 -1.92
CA ALA A 91 -1.31 4.43 -2.53
C ALA A 91 -1.66 5.13 -3.84
N ALA A 92 -1.31 6.41 -3.94
CA ALA A 92 -1.61 7.22 -5.10
C ALA A 92 -0.62 8.39 -5.24
N GLN A 93 -0.57 8.98 -6.44
CA GLN A 93 -0.05 10.31 -6.67
C GLN A 93 -1.24 11.28 -6.67
N PRO A 94 -1.43 12.12 -5.61
CA PRO A 94 -2.64 12.91 -5.44
C PRO A 94 -2.57 14.35 -5.97
N SER A 95 -1.42 14.80 -6.47
CA SER A 95 -1.20 16.19 -6.83
C SER A 95 -1.49 16.48 -8.29
N HIS A 96 -2.40 17.41 -8.55
CA HIS A 96 -2.70 17.90 -9.91
C HIS A 96 -1.48 18.60 -10.54
N ASP A 97 -0.70 19.34 -9.75
CA ASP A 97 0.50 20.05 -10.24
C ASP A 97 1.57 19.04 -10.68
N TRP A 98 1.74 17.95 -9.95
CA TRP A 98 2.67 16.89 -10.33
C TRP A 98 2.17 16.09 -11.53
N ALA A 99 0.87 15.86 -11.66
CA ALA A 99 0.28 15.24 -12.84
C ALA A 99 0.58 16.06 -14.12
N ALA A 100 0.54 17.38 -14.02
CA ALA A 100 0.88 18.27 -15.11
C ALA A 100 2.38 18.27 -15.44
N LYS A 101 3.25 18.20 -14.44
CA LYS A 101 4.72 18.19 -14.62
C LYS A 101 5.27 16.83 -15.04
N GLU A 102 4.76 15.77 -14.45
CA GLU A 102 5.22 14.39 -14.66
C GLU A 102 4.04 13.46 -14.96
N PRO A 103 3.41 13.59 -16.15
CA PRO A 103 2.23 12.78 -16.49
C PRO A 103 2.51 11.28 -16.52
N PHE A 104 3.73 10.86 -16.88
CA PHE A 104 4.10 9.43 -16.84
C PHE A 104 4.18 8.91 -15.41
N THR A 105 4.71 9.68 -14.48
CA THR A 105 4.73 9.32 -13.06
C THR A 105 3.30 9.21 -12.51
N ASP A 106 2.46 10.19 -12.80
CA ASP A 106 1.05 10.18 -12.42
C ASP A 106 0.32 8.93 -12.94
N PHE A 107 0.46 8.66 -14.23
CA PHE A 107 -0.17 7.49 -14.87
C PHE A 107 0.37 6.17 -14.32
N THR A 108 1.69 6.04 -14.20
CA THR A 108 2.29 4.77 -13.76
C THR A 108 1.99 4.46 -12.30
N VAL A 109 1.92 5.45 -11.43
CA VAL A 109 1.51 5.24 -10.03
C VAL A 109 0.02 4.91 -9.95
N ASN A 110 -0.82 5.75 -10.53
CA ASN A 110 -2.27 5.64 -10.34
C ASN A 110 -2.91 4.55 -11.20
N ALA A 111 -2.53 4.42 -12.46
CA ALA A 111 -3.10 3.43 -13.37
C ALA A 111 -2.32 2.10 -13.35
N ASN A 112 -1.03 2.12 -13.65
CA ASN A 112 -0.25 0.88 -13.68
C ASN A 112 -0.10 0.26 -12.30
N GLY A 113 0.10 1.07 -11.25
CA GLY A 113 0.17 0.58 -9.87
C GLY A 113 -1.10 -0.15 -9.45
N THR A 114 -2.26 0.42 -9.79
CA THR A 114 -3.56 -0.22 -9.54
C THR A 114 -3.71 -1.53 -10.33
N LEU A 115 -3.35 -1.52 -11.62
CA LEU A 115 -3.39 -2.72 -12.45
C LEU A 115 -2.47 -3.82 -11.90
N ASN A 116 -1.27 -3.46 -11.44
CA ASN A 116 -0.33 -4.41 -10.84
C ASN A 116 -0.95 -5.10 -9.62
N LEU A 117 -1.60 -4.34 -8.74
CA LEU A 117 -2.26 -4.92 -7.56
C LEU A 117 -3.43 -5.83 -7.93
N LEU A 118 -4.26 -5.42 -8.89
CA LEU A 118 -5.36 -6.24 -9.38
C LEU A 118 -4.86 -7.56 -9.96
N GLU A 119 -3.81 -7.53 -10.77
CA GLU A 119 -3.25 -8.71 -11.40
C GLU A 119 -2.57 -9.65 -10.38
N MET A 120 -1.79 -9.11 -9.45
CA MET A 120 -1.20 -9.91 -8.37
C MET A 120 -2.27 -10.55 -7.50
N THR A 121 -3.34 -9.83 -7.21
CA THR A 121 -4.49 -10.37 -6.47
C THR A 121 -5.15 -11.51 -7.24
N ARG A 122 -5.41 -11.32 -8.52
CA ARG A 122 -6.02 -12.34 -9.39
C ARG A 122 -5.20 -13.63 -9.44
N LEU A 123 -3.87 -13.50 -9.51
CA LEU A 123 -2.96 -14.65 -9.68
C LEU A 123 -2.70 -15.39 -8.36
N HIS A 124 -2.60 -14.70 -7.25
CA HIS A 124 -2.03 -15.26 -6.03
C HIS A 124 -2.96 -15.25 -4.81
N ALA A 125 -4.01 -14.44 -4.80
CA ALA A 125 -4.84 -14.26 -3.62
C ALA A 125 -6.25 -14.86 -3.78
N LYS A 126 -6.85 -15.27 -2.65
CA LYS A 126 -8.27 -15.63 -2.56
C LYS A 126 -9.02 -14.51 -1.85
N VAL A 127 -9.01 -13.35 -2.47
CA VAL A 127 -9.59 -12.13 -1.88
C VAL A 127 -11.10 -12.13 -1.99
N PHE A 128 -11.77 -11.76 -0.92
CA PHE A 128 -13.23 -11.55 -0.92
C PHE A 128 -13.60 -10.12 -1.34
N SER A 129 -12.72 -9.16 -1.13
CA SER A 129 -12.97 -7.76 -1.44
C SER A 129 -11.70 -6.97 -1.73
N ILE A 130 -11.77 -6.11 -2.74
CA ILE A 130 -10.76 -5.09 -3.03
C ILE A 130 -11.45 -3.74 -2.92
N PHE A 131 -10.87 -2.84 -2.13
CA PHE A 131 -11.34 -1.47 -1.98
C PHE A 131 -10.31 -0.51 -2.59
N LEU A 132 -10.76 0.33 -3.50
CA LEU A 132 -9.99 1.41 -4.10
C LEU A 132 -10.44 2.74 -3.48
N TYR A 133 -9.47 3.56 -3.11
CA TYR A 133 -9.76 4.87 -2.53
C TYR A 133 -8.97 5.98 -3.22
#